data_1c9104ce7243130ed09885b717b00263
#
_entry.id   1c9104ce7243130ed09885b717b00263
#
_cell.length_a   1.000
_cell.length_b   1.000
_cell.length_c   1.000
_cell.angle_alpha   90.00
_cell.angle_beta   90.00
_cell.angle_gamma   90.00
#
_symmetry.space_group_name_H-M   'P 1'
#
loop_
_entity.id
_entity.type
_entity.pdbx_description
1 polymer ?
#
loop_
_entity_poly.entity_id
_entity_poly.type
_entity_poly.pdbx_seq_one_letter_code
_entity_poly.pdbx_strand_id
1 'polypeptide(L)'
;MSKYKIAFVGMGSIGKRHLNNVCSYLEDQGHTYNVDLYRSSIDNKLSHDIMEKVCGEFVISKGVPSNKFYDAVFITNPTSLHYETIKTFLKYTKSMFIEKPVFDNTEVDIMSLGDLSKTICYVACPLRYNAVIDYVKRNISYKKAYSVRAISSSYLPEWRPEIDYRTCYSAHKNMGGGVGIDLIHEWDYITWLFGKPVTGFSIQNKLSDLEIDSD
;
A
#
# COMPACT_ATOMS: atom_id res chain seq x y z
N MET A 1 -18.37 9.02 -21.64
CA MET A 1 -17.69 9.81 -20.59
C MET A 1 -18.25 9.37 -19.24
N SER A 2 -17.46 8.70 -18.41
CA SER A 2 -17.90 8.24 -17.08
C SER A 2 -17.36 9.18 -16.01
N LYS A 3 -18.12 9.33 -14.90
CA LYS A 3 -17.69 10.11 -13.74
C LYS A 3 -17.43 9.16 -12.57
N TYR A 4 -16.19 9.10 -12.11
CA TYR A 4 -15.76 8.24 -11.02
C TYR A 4 -15.75 8.98 -9.67
N LYS A 5 -16.19 8.29 -8.63
CA LYS A 5 -16.08 8.74 -7.24
C LYS A 5 -14.99 7.93 -6.56
N ILE A 6 -13.94 8.60 -6.12
CA ILE A 6 -12.74 7.95 -5.59
C ILE A 6 -12.47 8.50 -4.19
N ALA A 7 -12.10 7.62 -3.27
CA ALA A 7 -11.59 8.04 -1.97
C ALA A 7 -10.10 7.68 -1.84
N PHE A 8 -9.33 8.57 -1.25
CA PHE A 8 -7.98 8.30 -0.79
C PHE A 8 -7.92 8.35 0.73
N VAL A 9 -7.31 7.35 1.34
CA VAL A 9 -7.08 7.31 2.78
C VAL A 9 -5.58 7.40 3.04
N GLY A 10 -5.15 8.55 3.57
CA GLY A 10 -3.74 8.90 3.70
C GLY A 10 -3.21 9.63 2.47
N MET A 11 -2.32 10.60 2.71
CA MET A 11 -1.70 11.42 1.66
C MET A 11 -0.20 11.59 1.91
N GLY A 12 0.46 10.48 2.25
CA GLY A 12 1.92 10.39 2.26
C GLY A 12 2.50 10.37 0.83
N SER A 13 3.78 10.10 0.69
CA SER A 13 4.46 10.07 -0.62
C SER A 13 3.79 9.11 -1.60
N ILE A 14 3.40 7.93 -1.14
CA ILE A 14 2.74 6.92 -1.99
C ILE A 14 1.31 7.32 -2.35
N GLY A 15 0.55 7.89 -1.41
CA GLY A 15 -0.80 8.39 -1.68
C GLY A 15 -0.81 9.48 -2.73
N LYS A 16 0.11 10.44 -2.66
CA LYS A 16 0.31 11.49 -3.69
C LYS A 16 0.63 10.89 -5.05
N ARG A 17 1.52 9.89 -5.08
CA ARG A 17 1.90 9.21 -6.32
C ARG A 17 0.70 8.53 -6.98
N HIS A 18 -0.09 7.78 -6.20
CA HIS A 18 -1.28 7.11 -6.73
C HIS A 18 -2.36 8.10 -7.15
N LEU A 19 -2.59 9.17 -6.39
CA LEU A 19 -3.52 10.22 -6.78
C LEU A 19 -3.15 10.79 -8.16
N ASN A 20 -1.89 11.19 -8.34
CA ASN A 20 -1.45 11.75 -9.61
C ASN A 20 -1.61 10.75 -10.76
N ASN A 21 -1.20 9.49 -10.56
CA ASN A 21 -1.32 8.46 -11.59
C ASN A 21 -2.77 8.19 -11.99
N VAL A 22 -3.68 8.10 -11.01
CA VAL A 22 -5.10 7.83 -11.29
C VAL A 22 -5.76 9.00 -11.98
N CYS A 23 -5.53 10.23 -11.52
CA CYS A 23 -6.08 11.42 -12.16
C CYS A 23 -5.60 11.55 -13.59
N SER A 24 -4.29 11.45 -13.83
CA SER A 24 -3.72 11.51 -15.18
C SER A 24 -4.28 10.42 -16.10
N TYR A 25 -4.37 9.17 -15.61
CA TYR A 25 -4.94 8.08 -16.39
C TYR A 25 -6.40 8.33 -16.78
N LEU A 26 -7.23 8.80 -15.84
CA LEU A 26 -8.65 9.06 -16.10
C LEU A 26 -8.83 10.22 -17.08
N GLU A 27 -8.01 11.26 -16.98
CA GLU A 27 -7.99 12.39 -17.91
C GLU A 27 -7.61 11.94 -19.33
N ASP A 28 -6.55 11.14 -19.46
CA ASP A 28 -6.10 10.58 -20.73
C ASP A 28 -7.17 9.69 -21.39
N GLN A 29 -8.01 9.02 -20.59
CA GLN A 29 -9.13 8.21 -21.08
C GLN A 29 -10.42 9.03 -21.31
N GLY A 30 -10.39 10.35 -21.13
CA GLY A 30 -11.55 11.22 -21.28
C GLY A 30 -12.63 11.03 -20.20
N HIS A 31 -12.25 10.59 -19.03
CA HIS A 31 -13.16 10.44 -17.89
C HIS A 31 -13.06 11.61 -16.92
N THR A 32 -14.11 11.83 -16.13
CA THR A 32 -14.10 12.80 -15.03
C THR A 32 -14.13 12.06 -13.69
N TYR A 33 -13.66 12.74 -12.66
CA TYR A 33 -13.60 12.17 -11.33
C TYR A 33 -13.93 13.17 -10.24
N ASN A 34 -14.34 12.67 -9.09
CA ASN A 34 -14.38 13.40 -7.83
C ASN A 34 -13.54 12.62 -6.82
N VAL A 35 -12.58 13.27 -6.20
CA VAL A 35 -11.73 12.67 -5.18
C VAL A 35 -12.09 13.23 -3.81
N ASP A 36 -12.40 12.34 -2.87
CA ASP A 36 -12.51 12.65 -1.45
C ASP A 36 -11.26 12.13 -0.73
N LEU A 37 -10.70 12.94 0.15
CA LEU A 37 -9.50 12.62 0.91
C LEU A 37 -9.83 12.43 2.40
N TYR A 38 -9.41 11.29 2.95
CA TYR A 38 -9.53 10.96 4.38
C TYR A 38 -8.17 11.01 5.04
N ARG A 39 -8.07 11.77 6.13
CA ARG A 39 -6.82 12.00 6.88
C ARG A 39 -7.04 11.85 8.37
N SER A 40 -5.97 11.65 9.14
CA SER A 40 -6.03 11.66 10.60
C SER A 40 -6.36 13.06 11.16
N SER A 41 -5.84 14.12 10.50
CA SER A 41 -6.14 15.53 10.78
C SER A 41 -6.15 16.31 9.46
N ILE A 42 -6.94 17.38 9.41
CA ILE A 42 -6.99 18.35 8.31
C ILE A 42 -6.19 19.64 8.60
N ASP A 43 -5.51 19.72 9.74
CA ASP A 43 -4.79 20.92 10.16
C ASP A 43 -3.54 21.18 9.32
N ASN A 44 -2.91 20.14 8.82
CA ASN A 44 -1.75 20.25 7.94
C ASN A 44 -2.19 20.56 6.51
N LYS A 45 -1.77 21.69 5.98
CA LYS A 45 -2.05 22.08 4.60
C LYS A 45 -1.35 21.14 3.62
N LEU A 46 -2.08 20.70 2.60
CA LEU A 46 -1.54 19.99 1.45
C LEU A 46 -0.99 20.98 0.44
N SER A 47 -0.11 20.50 -0.44
CA SER A 47 0.37 21.28 -1.57
C SER A 47 -0.78 21.62 -2.53
N HIS A 48 -0.65 22.74 -3.24
CA HIS A 48 -1.69 23.27 -4.12
C HIS A 48 -2.10 22.25 -5.21
N ASP A 49 -1.14 21.57 -5.81
CA ASP A 49 -1.32 20.53 -6.84
C ASP A 49 -2.17 19.33 -6.38
N ILE A 50 -2.13 19.02 -5.09
CA ILE A 50 -3.00 17.99 -4.50
C ILE A 50 -4.40 18.54 -4.24
N MET A 51 -4.48 19.76 -3.71
CA MET A 51 -5.77 20.38 -3.37
C MET A 51 -6.65 20.63 -4.59
N GLU A 52 -6.06 20.94 -5.74
CA GLU A 52 -6.81 21.09 -7.01
C GLU A 52 -7.52 19.80 -7.45
N LYS A 53 -7.00 18.63 -7.07
CA LYS A 53 -7.56 17.32 -7.41
C LYS A 53 -8.60 16.81 -6.39
N VAL A 54 -8.64 17.40 -5.20
CA VAL A 54 -9.47 16.94 -4.08
C VAL A 54 -10.73 17.78 -3.98
N CYS A 55 -11.89 17.11 -4.01
CA CYS A 55 -13.19 17.75 -3.89
C CYS A 55 -13.68 17.90 -2.45
N GLY A 56 -13.20 17.04 -1.55
CA GLY A 56 -13.58 17.06 -0.13
C GLY A 56 -12.52 16.45 0.76
N GLU A 57 -12.33 17.03 1.96
CA GLU A 57 -11.46 16.49 2.99
C GLU A 57 -12.28 16.06 4.21
N PHE A 58 -11.92 14.90 4.76
CA PHE A 58 -12.62 14.27 5.88
C PHE A 58 -11.61 13.77 6.91
N VAL A 59 -11.99 13.87 8.19
CA VAL A 59 -11.22 13.25 9.28
C VAL A 59 -11.68 11.80 9.41
N ILE A 60 -10.77 10.84 9.23
CA ILE A 60 -11.10 9.41 9.19
C ILE A 60 -11.77 8.90 10.48
N SER A 61 -11.38 9.41 11.64
CA SER A 61 -11.97 9.03 12.92
C SER A 61 -13.45 9.39 13.06
N LYS A 62 -13.97 10.28 12.22
CA LYS A 62 -15.39 10.63 12.14
C LYS A 62 -16.20 9.66 11.26
N GLY A 63 -15.53 8.68 10.65
CA GLY A 63 -16.12 7.69 9.77
C GLY A 63 -16.44 8.25 8.38
N VAL A 64 -17.10 7.41 7.59
CA VAL A 64 -17.54 7.75 6.22
C VAL A 64 -18.98 8.27 6.28
N PRO A 65 -19.27 9.46 5.74
CA PRO A 65 -20.64 9.98 5.70
C PRO A 65 -21.58 9.00 4.97
N SER A 66 -22.81 8.83 5.49
CA SER A 66 -23.78 7.83 5.00
C SER A 66 -24.24 8.03 3.55
N ASN A 67 -24.09 9.26 3.03
CA ASN A 67 -24.42 9.62 1.64
C ASN A 67 -23.24 9.40 0.66
N LYS A 68 -22.11 8.88 1.13
CA LYS A 68 -20.94 8.59 0.29
C LYS A 68 -20.94 7.12 -0.13
N PHE A 69 -20.59 6.90 -1.37
CA PHE A 69 -20.28 5.59 -1.94
C PHE A 69 -19.27 5.80 -3.09
N TYR A 70 -18.24 4.97 -3.13
CA TYR A 70 -17.10 5.13 -4.03
C TYR A 70 -16.99 4.00 -5.04
N ASP A 71 -16.56 4.32 -6.24
CA ASP A 71 -16.19 3.34 -7.25
C ASP A 71 -14.86 2.67 -6.87
N ALA A 72 -13.94 3.42 -6.26
CA ALA A 72 -12.69 2.91 -5.73
C ALA A 72 -12.24 3.65 -4.48
N VAL A 73 -11.62 2.93 -3.55
CA VAL A 73 -10.95 3.47 -2.37
C VAL A 73 -9.47 3.08 -2.41
N PHE A 74 -8.57 4.06 -2.31
CA PHE A 74 -7.15 3.86 -2.21
C PHE A 74 -6.72 3.94 -0.75
N ILE A 75 -6.23 2.84 -0.21
CA ILE A 75 -5.74 2.73 1.17
C ILE A 75 -4.22 2.88 1.13
N THR A 76 -3.76 4.06 1.54
CA THR A 76 -2.36 4.50 1.44
C THR A 76 -1.86 5.15 2.73
N ASN A 77 -2.57 4.93 3.82
CA ASN A 77 -2.18 5.29 5.18
C ASN A 77 -1.15 4.29 5.74
N PRO A 78 -0.58 4.50 6.93
CA PRO A 78 0.35 3.54 7.54
C PRO A 78 -0.25 2.14 7.68
N THR A 79 0.57 1.11 7.47
CA THR A 79 0.16 -0.31 7.44
C THR A 79 -0.60 -0.74 8.69
N SER A 80 -0.19 -0.28 9.85
CA SER A 80 -0.86 -0.57 11.13
C SER A 80 -2.33 -0.11 11.19
N LEU A 81 -2.74 0.79 10.29
CA LEU A 81 -4.11 1.30 10.19
C LEU A 81 -4.94 0.64 9.08
N HIS A 82 -4.33 -0.23 8.25
CA HIS A 82 -5.02 -0.82 7.10
C HIS A 82 -6.23 -1.63 7.50
N TYR A 83 -6.14 -2.45 8.54
CA TYR A 83 -7.24 -3.30 9.00
C TYR A 83 -8.51 -2.48 9.29
N GLU A 84 -8.40 -1.49 10.15
CA GLU A 84 -9.53 -0.64 10.52
C GLU A 84 -10.04 0.20 9.34
N THR A 85 -9.13 0.62 8.46
CA THR A 85 -9.48 1.35 7.25
C THR A 85 -10.28 0.46 6.27
N ILE A 86 -9.82 -0.75 6.00
CA ILE A 86 -10.52 -1.73 5.15
C ILE A 86 -11.92 -1.97 5.71
N LYS A 87 -12.02 -2.30 7.00
CA LYS A 87 -13.28 -2.56 7.69
C LYS A 87 -14.25 -1.38 7.60
N THR A 88 -13.73 -0.18 7.77
CA THR A 88 -14.52 1.07 7.69
C THR A 88 -15.10 1.28 6.30
N PHE A 89 -14.30 1.08 5.24
CA PHE A 89 -14.71 1.40 3.88
C PHE A 89 -15.40 0.26 3.14
N LEU A 90 -15.37 -0.97 3.65
CA LEU A 90 -15.86 -2.15 2.94
C LEU A 90 -17.29 -2.00 2.43
N LYS A 91 -18.17 -1.39 3.21
CA LYS A 91 -19.58 -1.16 2.84
C LYS A 91 -19.82 0.10 2.00
N TYR A 92 -18.79 0.88 1.73
CA TYR A 92 -18.89 2.16 1.03
C TYR A 92 -18.19 2.16 -0.33
N THR A 93 -17.73 1.01 -0.82
CA THR A 93 -17.01 0.94 -2.09
C THR A 93 -17.26 -0.34 -2.86
N LYS A 94 -17.10 -0.26 -4.18
CA LYS A 94 -17.07 -1.42 -5.09
C LYS A 94 -15.70 -2.07 -5.15
N SER A 95 -14.63 -1.29 -4.99
CA SER A 95 -13.27 -1.79 -5.08
C SER A 95 -12.32 -1.03 -4.16
N MET A 96 -11.30 -1.75 -3.69
CA MET A 96 -10.22 -1.19 -2.88
C MET A 96 -8.88 -1.47 -3.54
N PHE A 97 -8.04 -0.45 -3.59
CA PHE A 97 -6.63 -0.57 -3.89
C PHE A 97 -5.86 -0.38 -2.58
N ILE A 98 -5.19 -1.43 -2.10
CA ILE A 98 -4.59 -1.47 -0.78
C ILE A 98 -3.07 -1.49 -0.94
N GLU A 99 -2.38 -0.55 -0.31
CA GLU A 99 -0.92 -0.57 -0.29
C GLU A 99 -0.36 -1.79 0.45
N LYS A 100 0.84 -2.18 0.01
CA LYS A 100 1.61 -3.25 0.67
C LYS A 100 2.35 -2.70 1.91
N PRO A 101 2.55 -3.56 2.89
CA PRO A 101 1.86 -4.83 3.12
C PRO A 101 0.41 -4.57 3.54
N VAL A 102 -0.45 -5.57 3.31
CA VAL A 102 -1.89 -5.41 3.66
C VAL A 102 -2.08 -5.23 5.16
N PHE A 103 -1.29 -5.98 5.94
CA PHE A 103 -1.30 -5.93 7.41
C PHE A 103 0.14 -5.91 7.95
N ASP A 104 0.31 -5.40 9.13
CA ASP A 104 1.58 -5.27 9.84
C ASP A 104 1.94 -6.52 10.66
N ASN A 105 1.02 -7.44 10.81
CA ASN A 105 1.23 -8.70 11.53
C ASN A 105 0.39 -9.85 10.95
N THR A 106 0.67 -11.07 11.37
CA THR A 106 0.02 -12.30 10.88
C THR A 106 -1.19 -12.74 11.72
N GLU A 107 -1.48 -12.06 12.81
CA GLU A 107 -2.55 -12.41 13.74
C GLU A 107 -3.90 -11.80 13.34
N VAL A 108 -3.92 -11.04 12.25
CA VAL A 108 -5.14 -10.40 11.75
C VAL A 108 -6.13 -11.45 11.28
N ASP A 109 -7.29 -11.48 11.90
CA ASP A 109 -8.41 -12.29 11.44
C ASP A 109 -9.12 -11.63 10.25
N ILE A 110 -8.79 -12.10 9.05
CA ILE A 110 -9.37 -11.59 7.80
C ILE A 110 -10.90 -11.81 7.76
N MET A 111 -11.39 -12.88 8.39
CA MET A 111 -12.83 -13.17 8.39
C MET A 111 -13.62 -12.15 9.20
N SER A 112 -12.99 -11.50 10.17
CA SER A 112 -13.59 -10.44 10.97
C SER A 112 -13.73 -9.09 10.24
N LEU A 113 -13.13 -8.94 9.05
CA LEU A 113 -13.33 -7.75 8.20
C LEU A 113 -14.76 -7.62 7.69
N GLY A 114 -15.46 -8.75 7.51
CA GLY A 114 -16.81 -8.81 6.95
C GLY A 114 -16.88 -9.49 5.58
N ASP A 115 -17.96 -9.27 4.85
CA ASP A 115 -18.17 -9.89 3.55
C ASP A 115 -17.36 -9.20 2.44
N LEU A 116 -16.22 -9.78 2.12
CA LEU A 116 -15.33 -9.32 1.04
C LEU A 116 -15.82 -9.73 -0.36
N SER A 117 -16.82 -10.61 -0.47
CA SER A 117 -17.22 -11.19 -1.76
C SER A 117 -17.83 -10.16 -2.73
N LYS A 118 -18.29 -9.03 -2.21
CA LYS A 118 -18.92 -7.95 -2.99
C LYS A 118 -17.99 -6.81 -3.35
N THR A 119 -16.75 -6.86 -2.88
CA THR A 119 -15.75 -5.80 -3.09
C THR A 119 -14.49 -6.38 -3.71
N ILE A 120 -14.05 -5.81 -4.81
CA ILE A 120 -12.78 -6.18 -5.42
C ILE A 120 -11.66 -5.58 -4.59
N CYS A 121 -10.86 -6.41 -3.94
CA CYS A 121 -9.68 -5.97 -3.21
C CYS A 121 -8.43 -6.26 -4.03
N TYR A 122 -7.69 -5.22 -4.41
CA TYR A 122 -6.45 -5.30 -5.15
C TYR A 122 -5.30 -4.83 -4.27
N VAL A 123 -4.27 -5.66 -4.12
CA VAL A 123 -3.07 -5.31 -3.36
C VAL A 123 -2.00 -4.75 -4.28
N ALA A 124 -1.37 -3.66 -3.87
CA ALA A 124 -0.32 -2.98 -4.62
C ALA A 124 0.99 -3.78 -4.61
N CYS A 125 1.11 -4.72 -5.54
CA CYS A 125 2.31 -5.52 -5.76
C CYS A 125 3.02 -5.09 -7.07
N PRO A 126 3.70 -3.92 -7.08
CA PRO A 126 4.17 -3.28 -8.30
C PRO A 126 5.24 -4.09 -9.04
N LEU A 127 6.06 -4.88 -8.33
CA LEU A 127 7.12 -5.66 -8.97
C LEU A 127 6.59 -6.78 -9.86
N ARG A 128 5.33 -7.22 -9.69
CA ARG A 128 4.70 -8.16 -10.63
C ARG A 128 4.55 -7.60 -12.05
N TYR A 129 4.61 -6.27 -12.19
CA TYR A 129 4.56 -5.55 -13.47
C TYR A 129 5.95 -5.10 -13.97
N ASN A 130 7.01 -5.45 -13.23
CA ASN A 130 8.37 -5.21 -13.68
C ASN A 130 8.65 -6.13 -14.89
N ALA A 131 9.21 -5.56 -15.97
CA ALA A 131 9.43 -6.29 -17.22
C ALA A 131 10.33 -7.54 -17.04
N VAL A 132 11.30 -7.49 -16.14
CA VAL A 132 12.19 -8.64 -15.86
C VAL A 132 11.43 -9.73 -15.11
N ILE A 133 10.66 -9.36 -14.09
CA ILE A 133 9.86 -10.31 -13.31
C ILE A 133 8.78 -10.95 -14.18
N ASP A 134 8.11 -10.18 -15.03
CA ASP A 134 7.13 -10.68 -15.97
C ASP A 134 7.78 -11.63 -17.01
N TYR A 135 8.97 -11.28 -17.51
CA TYR A 135 9.73 -12.17 -18.41
C TYR A 135 10.04 -13.51 -17.74
N VAL A 136 10.52 -13.49 -16.50
CA VAL A 136 10.78 -14.71 -15.71
C VAL A 136 9.50 -15.53 -15.58
N LYS A 137 8.38 -14.89 -15.24
CA LYS A 137 7.08 -15.57 -15.08
C LYS A 137 6.63 -16.30 -16.35
N ARG A 138 6.84 -15.69 -17.51
CA ARG A 138 6.40 -16.24 -18.80
C ARG A 138 7.33 -17.32 -19.35
N ASN A 139 8.64 -17.24 -19.05
CA ASN A 139 9.64 -18.04 -19.74
C ASN A 139 10.31 -19.11 -18.86
N ILE A 140 10.25 -18.98 -17.55
CA ILE A 140 10.90 -19.91 -16.62
C ILE A 140 9.84 -20.74 -15.89
N SER A 141 9.87 -22.06 -16.14
CA SER A 141 9.01 -22.96 -15.38
C SER A 141 9.53 -23.13 -13.96
N TYR A 142 8.70 -22.84 -12.96
CA TYR A 142 9.03 -23.07 -11.57
C TYR A 142 9.45 -24.51 -11.26
N LYS A 143 8.95 -25.50 -12.00
CA LYS A 143 9.30 -26.93 -11.86
C LYS A 143 10.76 -27.24 -12.23
N LYS A 144 11.44 -26.30 -12.92
CA LYS A 144 12.85 -26.40 -13.30
C LYS A 144 13.78 -25.55 -12.42
N ALA A 145 13.23 -24.83 -11.44
CA ALA A 145 14.02 -24.03 -10.52
C ALA A 145 14.40 -24.88 -9.30
N TYR A 146 15.66 -25.21 -9.15
CA TYR A 146 16.18 -26.00 -8.03
C TYR A 146 16.62 -25.11 -6.85
N SER A 147 16.93 -23.86 -7.11
CA SER A 147 17.34 -22.89 -6.10
C SER A 147 16.96 -21.49 -6.56
N VAL A 148 16.55 -20.66 -5.63
CA VAL A 148 16.28 -19.23 -5.84
C VAL A 148 16.97 -18.45 -4.73
N ARG A 149 17.67 -17.38 -5.10
CA ARG A 149 18.23 -16.43 -4.16
C ARG A 149 17.76 -15.03 -4.54
N ALA A 150 17.13 -14.34 -3.59
CA ALA A 150 16.84 -12.93 -3.72
C ALA A 150 17.58 -12.17 -2.63
N ILE A 151 18.18 -11.05 -2.99
CA ILE A 151 18.90 -10.18 -2.07
C ILE A 151 18.34 -8.79 -2.29
N SER A 152 17.84 -8.18 -1.22
CA SER A 152 17.42 -6.80 -1.20
C SER A 152 18.04 -6.15 0.03
N SER A 153 18.77 -5.10 -0.20
CA SER A 153 19.40 -4.32 0.87
C SER A 153 19.49 -2.87 0.46
N SER A 154 19.34 -1.98 1.41
CA SER A 154 19.52 -0.55 1.19
C SER A 154 19.83 0.14 2.52
N TYR A 155 20.45 1.31 2.42
CA TYR A 155 20.80 2.13 3.57
C TYR A 155 19.70 3.15 3.82
N LEU A 156 18.90 2.95 4.87
CA LEU A 156 17.69 3.75 5.13
C LEU A 156 17.92 5.27 5.16
N PRO A 157 19.03 5.80 5.74
CA PRO A 157 19.30 7.24 5.70
C PRO A 157 19.42 7.82 4.29
N GLU A 158 19.80 7.02 3.30
CA GLU A 158 19.94 7.46 1.91
C GLU A 158 18.63 7.40 1.10
N TRP A 159 17.57 6.78 1.64
CA TRP A 159 16.30 6.74 0.92
C TRP A 159 15.68 8.13 0.71
N ARG A 160 15.88 9.00 1.69
CA ARG A 160 15.39 10.39 1.68
C ARG A 160 16.39 11.26 2.46
N PRO A 161 17.47 11.69 1.83
CA PRO A 161 18.54 12.43 2.52
C PRO A 161 18.10 13.71 3.20
N GLU A 162 16.99 14.30 2.73
CA GLU A 162 16.38 15.52 3.26
C GLU A 162 15.49 15.31 4.50
N ILE A 163 15.23 14.05 4.87
CA ILE A 163 14.38 13.70 6.01
C ILE A 163 15.21 12.90 7.02
N ASP A 164 15.08 13.24 8.29
CA ASP A 164 15.64 12.39 9.35
C ASP A 164 14.96 11.01 9.32
N TYR A 165 15.71 9.97 8.93
CA TYR A 165 15.22 8.60 8.80
C TYR A 165 14.56 8.08 10.09
N ARG A 166 14.99 8.58 11.27
CA ARG A 166 14.44 8.21 12.59
C ARG A 166 12.98 8.61 12.77
N THR A 167 12.51 9.57 11.97
CA THR A 167 11.12 10.04 12.02
C THR A 167 10.20 9.32 11.02
N CYS A 168 10.75 8.49 10.13
CA CYS A 168 9.92 7.78 9.16
C CYS A 168 9.42 6.45 9.72
N TYR A 169 8.26 6.03 9.24
CA TYR A 169 7.61 4.79 9.69
C TYR A 169 8.48 3.55 9.49
N SER A 170 9.33 3.56 8.46
CA SER A 170 10.24 2.45 8.12
C SER A 170 11.22 2.11 9.26
N ALA A 171 11.55 3.09 10.10
CA ALA A 171 12.41 2.89 11.28
C ALA A 171 11.69 2.19 12.44
N HIS A 172 10.35 2.18 12.44
CA HIS A 172 9.56 1.82 13.61
C HIS A 172 8.59 0.65 13.36
N LYS A 173 8.77 -0.45 14.09
CA LYS A 173 7.88 -1.62 14.03
C LYS A 173 6.44 -1.31 14.45
N ASN A 174 6.27 -0.48 15.48
CA ASN A 174 4.94 -0.10 15.96
C ASN A 174 4.14 0.76 14.96
N MET A 175 4.78 1.28 13.94
CA MET A 175 4.14 1.99 12.82
C MET A 175 3.90 1.08 11.61
N GLY A 176 4.21 -0.20 11.71
CA GLY A 176 4.13 -1.15 10.62
C GLY A 176 5.36 -1.10 9.69
N GLY A 177 6.48 -0.56 10.18
CA GLY A 177 7.77 -0.54 9.48
C GLY A 177 8.70 -1.68 9.88
N GLY A 178 9.96 -1.53 9.51
CA GLY A 178 11.02 -2.51 9.68
C GLY A 178 11.34 -3.27 8.40
N VAL A 179 12.59 -3.74 8.29
CA VAL A 179 13.14 -4.32 7.05
C VAL A 179 12.30 -5.47 6.49
N GLY A 180 11.80 -6.36 7.34
CA GLY A 180 11.03 -7.54 6.90
C GLY A 180 9.68 -7.18 6.27
N ILE A 181 9.10 -6.05 6.65
CA ILE A 181 7.80 -5.58 6.17
C ILE A 181 7.97 -4.62 4.99
N ASP A 182 8.89 -3.69 5.07
CA ASP A 182 9.12 -2.72 4.00
C ASP A 182 9.63 -3.39 2.72
N LEU A 183 10.52 -4.38 2.84
CA LEU A 183 11.08 -5.14 1.73
C LEU A 183 10.28 -6.42 1.41
N ILE A 184 8.97 -6.42 1.67
CA ILE A 184 8.07 -7.56 1.40
C ILE A 184 7.95 -7.88 -0.11
N HIS A 185 8.42 -7.03 -0.96
CA HIS A 185 8.39 -7.20 -2.41
C HIS A 185 9.08 -8.48 -2.87
N GLU A 186 10.20 -8.86 -2.24
CA GLU A 186 10.94 -10.07 -2.55
C GLU A 186 10.10 -11.31 -2.24
N TRP A 187 9.42 -11.32 -1.12
CA TRP A 187 8.48 -12.40 -0.75
C TRP A 187 7.31 -12.48 -1.72
N ASP A 188 6.78 -11.32 -2.14
CA ASP A 188 5.65 -11.27 -3.06
C ASP A 188 6.01 -11.88 -4.42
N TYR A 189 7.03 -11.38 -5.11
CA TYR A 189 7.32 -11.88 -6.44
C TYR A 189 7.91 -13.29 -6.44
N ILE A 190 8.68 -13.69 -5.41
CA ILE A 190 9.18 -15.07 -5.29
C ILE A 190 8.02 -16.04 -5.14
N THR A 191 7.09 -15.78 -4.24
CA THR A 191 5.93 -16.66 -4.06
C THR A 191 5.01 -16.66 -5.27
N TRP A 192 4.90 -15.54 -5.98
CA TRP A 192 4.15 -15.44 -7.22
C TRP A 192 4.78 -16.23 -8.38
N LEU A 193 6.11 -16.23 -8.46
CA LEU A 193 6.86 -16.94 -9.50
C LEU A 193 6.94 -18.46 -9.25
N PHE A 194 7.26 -18.86 -8.03
CA PHE A 194 7.67 -20.22 -7.68
C PHE A 194 6.70 -20.96 -6.76
N GLY A 195 5.66 -20.29 -6.27
CA GLY A 195 4.68 -20.86 -5.35
C GLY A 195 5.01 -20.61 -3.88
N LYS A 196 4.07 -20.93 -3.01
CA LYS A 196 4.23 -20.75 -1.56
C LYS A 196 5.25 -21.76 -1.00
N PRO A 197 6.12 -21.34 -0.06
CA PRO A 197 7.04 -22.28 0.61
C PRO A 197 6.23 -23.30 1.45
N VAL A 198 6.72 -24.53 1.52
CA VAL A 198 6.15 -25.58 2.38
C VAL A 198 6.61 -25.40 3.81
N THR A 199 7.88 -25.00 3.99
CA THR A 199 8.49 -24.70 5.29
C THR A 199 9.32 -23.43 5.16
N GLY A 200 9.53 -22.74 6.27
CA GLY A 200 10.34 -21.54 6.30
C GLY A 200 11.05 -21.38 7.63
N PHE A 201 12.15 -20.64 7.59
CA PHE A 201 12.89 -20.18 8.75
C PHE A 201 13.28 -18.73 8.52
N SER A 202 13.16 -17.87 9.51
CA SER A 202 13.58 -16.49 9.43
C SER A 202 14.41 -16.09 10.63
N ILE A 203 15.42 -15.27 10.37
CA ILE A 203 16.18 -14.57 11.42
C ILE A 203 16.00 -13.09 11.17
N GLN A 204 15.65 -12.36 12.20
CA GLN A 204 15.56 -10.91 12.17
C GLN A 204 16.24 -10.35 13.41
N ASN A 205 17.21 -9.50 13.22
CA ASN A 205 17.99 -8.88 14.28
C ASN A 205 18.14 -7.39 13.99
N LYS A 206 18.77 -6.68 14.92
CA LYS A 206 19.36 -5.38 14.73
C LYS A 206 20.87 -5.54 14.76
N LEU A 207 21.55 -5.29 13.66
CA LEU A 207 22.98 -5.48 13.50
C LEU A 207 23.75 -4.17 13.30
N SER A 208 23.06 -3.15 12.75
CA SER A 208 23.65 -1.83 12.50
C SER A 208 23.58 -0.91 13.72
N ASP A 209 24.35 0.18 13.68
CA ASP A 209 24.30 1.27 14.65
C ASP A 209 23.16 2.26 14.37
N LEU A 210 22.32 2.03 13.37
CA LEU A 210 21.17 2.88 13.07
C LEU A 210 20.12 2.83 14.20
N GLU A 211 19.46 3.94 14.44
CA GLU A 211 18.33 4.03 15.39
C GLU A 211 17.03 3.55 14.73
N ILE A 212 16.97 2.24 14.50
CA ILE A 212 15.84 1.53 13.87
C ILE A 212 15.51 0.28 14.71
N ASP A 213 14.34 -0.29 14.52
CA ASP A 213 13.88 -1.45 15.30
C ASP A 213 14.38 -2.79 14.72
N SER A 214 14.79 -2.84 13.46
CA SER A 214 15.37 -4.03 12.82
C SER A 214 16.07 -3.71 11.50
N ASP A 215 17.09 -4.47 11.16
CA ASP A 215 17.85 -4.44 9.91
C ASP A 215 18.27 -5.84 9.41
#